data_6761936bc1982cac3d688c021e3b8d25
#
_entry.id   6761936bc1982cac3d688c021e3b8d25
#
_cell.length_a   1.000
_cell.length_b   1.000
_cell.length_c   1.000
_cell.angle_alpha   90.00
_cell.angle_beta   90.00
_cell.angle_gamma   90.00
#
_symmetry.space_group_name_H-M   'P 1'
#
loop_
_entity.id
_entity.type
_entity.pdbx_description
1 polymer ?
#
loop_
_entity_poly.entity_id
_entity_poly.type
_entity_poly.pdbx_seq_one_letter_code
_entity_poly.pdbx_strand_id
1 'polypeptide(L)'
;MNTLSAENSLVLIIDIQERLVAALDKDVIVANAVKIASAAKALEIPVLLTEQYPKGLGHTVPQLQEVLPEGSDVVEKTYFNALLEDGMLDKIKSYGKKQIVIFGIETHICVHQTAAALIEAGFDVYVIKDACASRNKYEFKQGIEAMVANG
;
A
#
# COMPACT_ATOMS: atom_id res chain seq x y z
N MET A 1 20.55 -2.37 4.10
CA MET A 1 19.17 -2.89 3.95
C MET A 1 19.11 -4.29 4.52
N ASN A 2 18.20 -4.54 5.44
CA ASN A 2 18.02 -5.87 6.00
C ASN A 2 17.23 -6.75 5.01
N THR A 3 17.50 -8.04 5.02
CA THR A 3 16.71 -8.99 4.21
C THR A 3 15.24 -8.97 4.66
N LEU A 4 14.33 -8.91 3.70
CA LEU A 4 12.89 -8.98 3.97
C LEU A 4 12.54 -10.32 4.61
N SER A 5 11.77 -10.31 5.69
CA SER A 5 11.31 -11.51 6.38
C SER A 5 9.83 -11.46 6.70
N ALA A 6 9.15 -12.60 6.58
CA ALA A 6 7.73 -12.70 6.90
C ALA A 6 7.43 -12.32 8.35
N GLU A 7 8.29 -12.77 9.27
CA GLU A 7 8.13 -12.50 10.71
C GLU A 7 8.14 -11.01 11.06
N ASN A 8 8.93 -10.19 10.32
CA ASN A 8 9.13 -8.78 10.63
C ASN A 8 8.39 -7.83 9.68
N SER A 9 7.51 -8.35 8.83
CA SER A 9 6.83 -7.58 7.78
C SER A 9 5.37 -7.30 8.09
N LEU A 10 4.93 -6.12 7.67
CA LEU A 10 3.53 -5.70 7.49
C LEU A 10 3.33 -5.35 6.01
N VAL A 11 2.29 -5.85 5.39
CA VAL A 11 1.88 -5.41 4.05
C VAL A 11 0.90 -4.24 4.19
N LEU A 12 1.23 -3.12 3.55
CA LEU A 12 0.40 -1.92 3.50
C LEU A 12 -0.06 -1.67 2.07
N ILE A 13 -1.35 -1.82 1.84
CA ILE A 13 -1.99 -1.67 0.52
C ILE A 13 -2.67 -0.32 0.43
N ILE A 14 -2.27 0.52 -0.52
CA ILE A 14 -2.74 1.89 -0.67
C ILE A 14 -3.80 1.98 -1.77
N ASP A 15 -5.03 2.30 -1.38
CA ASP A 15 -6.13 2.80 -2.22
C ASP A 15 -6.42 2.00 -3.51
N ILE A 16 -6.36 0.68 -3.48
CA ILE A 16 -6.74 -0.15 -4.63
C ILE A 16 -8.27 -0.28 -4.66
N GLN A 17 -8.92 0.81 -5.05
CA GLN A 17 -10.36 1.01 -5.00
C GLN A 17 -10.99 1.00 -6.39
N GLU A 18 -12.26 0.63 -6.47
CA GLU A 18 -13.01 0.41 -7.71
C GLU A 18 -12.89 1.56 -8.72
N ARG A 19 -13.13 2.80 -8.29
CA ARG A 19 -13.08 3.97 -9.18
C ARG A 19 -11.68 4.45 -9.50
N LEU A 20 -10.72 4.21 -8.61
CA LEU A 20 -9.33 4.54 -8.87
C LEU A 20 -8.71 3.57 -9.88
N VAL A 21 -8.91 2.27 -9.72
CA VAL A 21 -8.40 1.28 -10.69
C VAL A 21 -9.05 1.39 -12.06
N ALA A 22 -10.31 1.85 -12.14
CA ALA A 22 -11.01 2.05 -13.41
C ALA A 22 -10.34 3.10 -14.32
N ALA A 23 -9.56 4.01 -13.75
CA ALA A 23 -8.80 5.03 -14.49
C ALA A 23 -7.40 4.57 -14.94
N LEU A 24 -7.03 3.31 -14.65
CA LEU A 24 -5.70 2.75 -14.87
C LEU A 24 -5.78 1.50 -15.76
N ASP A 25 -4.63 0.96 -16.14
CA ASP A 25 -4.51 -0.41 -16.67
C ASP A 25 -4.65 -1.41 -15.50
N LYS A 26 -5.91 -1.65 -15.14
CA LYS A 26 -6.31 -2.30 -13.89
C LYS A 26 -5.91 -3.76 -13.78
N ASP A 27 -5.83 -4.48 -14.90
CA ASP A 27 -5.73 -5.95 -14.86
C ASP A 27 -4.41 -6.40 -14.24
N VAL A 28 -3.30 -5.76 -14.61
CA VAL A 28 -1.97 -6.07 -14.06
C VAL A 28 -1.87 -5.71 -12.59
N ILE A 29 -2.33 -4.52 -12.21
CA ILE A 29 -2.26 -4.03 -10.83
C ILE A 29 -3.08 -4.88 -9.88
N VAL A 30 -4.32 -5.17 -10.23
CA VAL A 30 -5.20 -6.02 -9.42
C VAL A 30 -4.64 -7.44 -9.31
N ALA A 31 -4.17 -8.02 -10.42
CA ALA A 31 -3.56 -9.35 -10.41
C ALA A 31 -2.33 -9.43 -9.50
N ASN A 32 -1.45 -8.43 -9.56
CA ASN A 32 -0.26 -8.39 -8.70
C ASN A 32 -0.61 -8.15 -7.23
N ALA A 33 -1.57 -7.26 -6.94
CA ALA A 33 -2.08 -7.06 -5.59
C ALA A 33 -2.67 -8.35 -4.99
N VAL A 34 -3.45 -9.10 -5.77
CA VAL A 34 -4.00 -10.39 -5.37
C VAL A 34 -2.91 -11.41 -5.07
N LYS A 35 -1.85 -11.48 -5.90
CA LYS A 35 -0.71 -12.37 -5.65
C LYS A 35 -0.01 -12.05 -4.33
N ILE A 36 0.25 -10.77 -4.06
CA ILE A 36 0.93 -10.34 -2.83
C ILE A 36 0.06 -10.60 -1.61
N ALA A 37 -1.22 -10.27 -1.66
CA ALA A 37 -2.15 -10.51 -0.56
C ALA A 37 -2.33 -12.02 -0.27
N SER A 38 -2.40 -12.85 -1.32
CA SER A 38 -2.45 -14.31 -1.19
C SER A 38 -1.16 -14.87 -0.57
N ALA A 39 0.00 -14.34 -0.95
CA ALA A 39 1.27 -14.71 -0.34
C ALA A 39 1.33 -14.28 1.14
N ALA A 40 0.88 -13.07 1.45
CA ALA A 40 0.80 -12.58 2.83
C ALA A 40 -0.08 -13.48 3.69
N LYS A 41 -1.23 -13.91 3.17
CA LYS A 41 -2.12 -14.86 3.84
C LYS A 41 -1.44 -16.21 4.10
N ALA A 42 -0.78 -16.78 3.10
CA ALA A 42 -0.09 -18.06 3.21
C ALA A 42 1.11 -18.01 4.19
N LEU A 43 1.77 -16.86 4.30
CA LEU A 43 2.93 -16.63 5.16
C LEU A 43 2.55 -16.03 6.53
N GLU A 44 1.27 -15.87 6.81
CA GLU A 44 0.75 -15.27 8.04
C GLU A 44 1.28 -13.84 8.31
N ILE A 45 1.54 -13.08 7.24
CA ILE A 45 1.94 -11.67 7.31
C ILE A 45 0.68 -10.81 7.46
N PRO A 46 0.60 -9.92 8.46
CA PRO A 46 -0.55 -9.03 8.60
C PRO A 46 -0.66 -8.06 7.43
N VAL A 47 -1.89 -7.71 7.09
CA VAL A 47 -2.21 -6.76 6.01
C VAL A 47 -3.06 -5.63 6.57
N LEU A 48 -2.65 -4.41 6.24
CA LEU A 48 -3.38 -3.17 6.50
C LEU A 48 -3.68 -2.50 5.14
N LEU A 49 -4.94 -2.08 4.94
CA LEU A 49 -5.36 -1.38 3.73
C LEU A 49 -5.77 0.05 4.04
N THR A 50 -5.63 0.93 3.06
CA THR A 50 -6.26 2.24 3.09
C THR A 50 -7.31 2.39 1.99
N GLU A 51 -8.32 3.20 2.25
CA GLU A 51 -9.33 3.63 1.28
C GLU A 51 -9.44 5.16 1.31
N GLN A 52 -9.13 5.79 0.19
CA GLN A 52 -9.27 7.23 -0.01
C GLN A 52 -10.74 7.57 -0.22
N TYR A 53 -11.33 8.37 0.68
CA TYR A 53 -12.69 8.88 0.53
C TYR A 53 -13.66 7.86 -0.13
N PRO A 54 -13.93 6.72 0.52
CA PRO A 54 -14.66 5.61 -0.11
C PRO A 54 -16.07 5.96 -0.54
N LYS A 55 -16.73 6.94 0.08
CA LYS A 55 -18.04 7.48 -0.37
C LYS A 55 -18.00 8.00 -1.80
N GLY A 56 -16.86 8.56 -2.23
CA GLY A 56 -16.65 9.08 -3.58
C GLY A 56 -15.95 8.11 -4.51
N LEU A 57 -14.97 7.36 -4.01
CA LEU A 57 -14.05 6.54 -4.82
C LEU A 57 -14.35 5.04 -4.77
N GLY A 58 -15.36 4.62 -4.02
CA GLY A 58 -15.70 3.23 -3.85
C GLY A 58 -14.78 2.51 -2.85
N HIS A 59 -15.00 1.23 -2.69
CA HIS A 59 -14.24 0.38 -1.78
C HIS A 59 -13.10 -0.36 -2.50
N THR A 60 -12.25 -1.00 -1.73
CA THR A 60 -11.24 -1.94 -2.23
C THR A 60 -11.88 -2.94 -3.19
N VAL A 61 -11.22 -3.20 -4.32
CA VAL A 61 -11.76 -4.08 -5.36
C VAL A 61 -12.08 -5.47 -4.81
N PRO A 62 -13.21 -6.09 -5.22
CA PRO A 62 -13.65 -7.38 -4.68
C PRO A 62 -12.62 -8.50 -4.80
N GLN A 63 -11.89 -8.57 -5.91
CA GLN A 63 -10.87 -9.59 -6.15
C GLN A 63 -9.77 -9.58 -5.08
N LEU A 64 -9.43 -8.39 -4.58
CA LEU A 64 -8.45 -8.23 -3.52
C LEU A 64 -9.04 -8.57 -2.15
N GLN A 65 -10.27 -8.13 -1.89
CA GLN A 65 -10.97 -8.44 -0.63
C GLN A 65 -11.08 -9.94 -0.38
N GLU A 66 -11.33 -10.74 -1.41
CA GLU A 66 -11.53 -12.20 -1.32
C GLU A 66 -10.27 -12.96 -0.85
N VAL A 67 -9.08 -12.40 -1.06
CA VAL A 67 -7.80 -13.08 -0.76
C VAL A 67 -7.08 -12.51 0.46
N LEU A 68 -7.64 -11.50 1.11
CA LEU A 68 -7.03 -10.90 2.30
C LEU A 68 -6.96 -11.91 3.45
N PRO A 69 -5.90 -11.83 4.29
CA PRO A 69 -5.87 -12.53 5.56
C PRO A 69 -7.08 -12.17 6.43
N GLU A 70 -7.57 -13.12 7.20
CA GLU A 70 -8.61 -12.84 8.19
C GLU A 70 -8.11 -11.81 9.21
N GLY A 71 -8.96 -10.85 9.56
CA GLY A 71 -8.61 -9.77 10.49
C GLY A 71 -7.80 -8.64 9.86
N SER A 72 -7.69 -8.58 8.52
CA SER A 72 -7.10 -7.42 7.84
C SER A 72 -7.89 -6.14 8.14
N ASP A 73 -7.19 -5.09 8.55
CA ASP A 73 -7.78 -3.79 8.86
C ASP A 73 -7.87 -2.90 7.63
N VAL A 74 -8.93 -2.10 7.56
CA VAL A 74 -9.12 -1.04 6.54
C VAL A 74 -9.22 0.31 7.25
N VAL A 75 -8.41 1.28 6.82
CA VAL A 75 -8.43 2.65 7.33
C VAL A 75 -8.89 3.58 6.22
N GLU A 76 -9.99 4.28 6.46
CA GLU A 76 -10.44 5.37 5.59
C GLU A 76 -9.55 6.59 5.78
N LYS A 77 -9.18 7.26 4.70
CA LYS A 77 -8.35 8.45 4.77
C LYS A 77 -8.84 9.58 3.84
N THR A 78 -8.50 10.79 4.20
CA THR A 78 -8.74 12.01 3.42
C THR A 78 -7.46 12.67 2.95
N TYR A 79 -6.34 12.37 3.60
CA TYR A 79 -5.01 12.82 3.20
C TYR A 79 -4.38 11.86 2.20
N PHE A 80 -3.50 12.36 1.33
CA PHE A 80 -2.71 11.51 0.44
C PHE A 80 -1.70 10.68 1.25
N ASN A 81 -0.95 11.33 2.13
CA ASN A 81 -0.10 10.66 3.10
C ASN A 81 -0.96 10.01 4.20
N ALA A 82 -1.00 8.69 4.23
CA ALA A 82 -1.81 7.95 5.19
C ALA A 82 -1.42 8.22 6.65
N LEU A 83 -0.17 8.57 6.93
CA LEU A 83 0.29 8.83 8.30
C LEU A 83 -0.25 10.14 8.89
N LEU A 84 -0.86 11.00 8.08
CA LEU A 84 -1.55 12.20 8.56
C LEU A 84 -2.95 11.90 9.13
N GLU A 85 -3.50 10.72 8.88
CA GLU A 85 -4.75 10.31 9.54
C GLU A 85 -4.50 10.03 11.02
N ASP A 86 -5.44 10.50 11.84
CA ASP A 86 -5.36 10.31 13.29
C ASP A 86 -5.27 8.82 13.66
N GLY A 87 -4.26 8.48 14.46
CA GLY A 87 -4.03 7.13 14.94
C GLY A 87 -3.41 6.15 13.93
N MET A 88 -3.18 6.54 12.67
CA MET A 88 -2.63 5.64 11.65
C MET A 88 -1.22 5.16 11.99
N LEU A 89 -0.35 6.05 12.43
CA LEU A 89 1.01 5.68 12.84
C LEU A 89 1.01 4.72 14.05
N ASP A 90 0.16 4.99 15.03
CA ASP A 90 0.03 4.12 16.22
C ASP A 90 -0.53 2.75 15.82
N LYS A 91 -1.46 2.71 14.88
CA LYS A 91 -1.98 1.45 14.33
C LYS A 91 -0.88 0.65 13.64
N ILE A 92 -0.07 1.26 12.79
CA ILE A 92 1.07 0.60 12.14
C ILE A 92 2.04 0.07 13.20
N LYS A 93 2.39 0.88 14.18
CA LYS A 93 3.27 0.47 15.30
C LYS A 93 2.71 -0.69 16.11
N SER A 94 1.39 -0.77 16.26
CA SER A 94 0.73 -1.83 17.03
C SER A 94 0.94 -3.24 16.48
N TYR A 95 1.26 -3.37 15.18
CA TYR A 95 1.63 -4.66 14.59
C TYR A 95 3.00 -5.17 15.04
N GLY A 96 3.85 -4.31 15.62
CA GLY A 96 5.19 -4.68 16.09
C GLY A 96 6.17 -5.08 14.98
N LYS A 97 5.92 -4.62 13.75
CA LYS A 97 6.73 -4.95 12.56
C LYS A 97 7.61 -3.76 12.18
N LYS A 98 8.83 -4.06 11.77
CA LYS A 98 9.80 -3.04 11.35
C LYS A 98 9.81 -2.80 9.85
N GLN A 99 9.48 -3.82 9.08
CA GLN A 99 9.53 -3.82 7.61
C GLN A 99 8.12 -3.60 7.06
N ILE A 100 7.97 -2.58 6.21
CA ILE A 100 6.69 -2.26 5.56
C ILE A 100 6.81 -2.54 4.08
N VAL A 101 6.05 -3.53 3.60
CA VAL A 101 5.90 -3.82 2.18
C VAL A 101 4.72 -3.00 1.67
N ILE A 102 5.00 -1.96 0.88
CA ILE A 102 3.99 -1.00 0.41
C ILE A 102 3.79 -1.07 -1.09
N PHE A 103 2.54 -0.98 -1.53
CA PHE A 103 2.15 -0.83 -2.92
C PHE A 103 0.73 -0.27 -3.04
N GLY A 104 0.34 0.11 -4.25
CA GLY A 104 -1.01 0.61 -4.53
C GLY A 104 -1.02 1.80 -5.49
N ILE A 105 -1.98 2.68 -5.36
CA ILE A 105 -2.26 3.81 -6.26
C ILE A 105 -2.59 5.12 -5.52
N GLU A 106 -2.19 6.28 -6.07
CA GLU A 106 -1.30 6.41 -7.23
C GLU A 106 0.14 6.45 -6.75
N THR A 107 1.05 5.90 -7.54
CA THR A 107 2.48 5.76 -7.20
C THR A 107 3.13 7.07 -6.78
N HIS A 108 2.89 8.14 -7.54
CA HIS A 108 3.53 9.46 -7.36
C HIS A 108 2.84 10.34 -6.29
N ILE A 109 1.71 9.89 -5.74
CA ILE A 109 0.94 10.66 -4.74
C ILE A 109 0.85 9.88 -3.42
N CYS A 110 -0.19 9.06 -3.25
CA CYS A 110 -0.48 8.39 -1.98
C CYS A 110 0.62 7.42 -1.57
N VAL A 111 1.13 6.61 -2.51
CA VAL A 111 2.21 5.65 -2.23
C VAL A 111 3.50 6.37 -1.87
N HIS A 112 3.94 7.32 -2.70
CA HIS A 112 5.17 8.08 -2.47
C HIS A 112 5.15 8.83 -1.13
N GLN A 113 4.11 9.62 -0.88
CA GLN A 113 4.03 10.42 0.35
C GLN A 113 3.96 9.54 1.61
N THR A 114 3.24 8.44 1.55
CA THR A 114 3.15 7.49 2.66
C THR A 114 4.49 6.77 2.90
N ALA A 115 5.16 6.34 1.82
CA ALA A 115 6.48 5.69 1.92
C ALA A 115 7.52 6.63 2.55
N ALA A 116 7.57 7.90 2.12
CA ALA A 116 8.47 8.89 2.69
C ALA A 116 8.23 9.10 4.20
N ALA A 117 6.97 9.25 4.59
CA ALA A 117 6.61 9.41 6.00
C ALA A 117 6.94 8.17 6.85
N LEU A 118 6.81 6.97 6.29
CA LEU A 118 7.20 5.72 6.97
C LEU A 118 8.71 5.66 7.21
N ILE A 119 9.53 6.09 6.24
CA ILE A 119 10.99 6.17 6.39
C ILE A 119 11.35 7.17 7.50
N GLU A 120 10.74 8.36 7.49
CA GLU A 120 10.93 9.37 8.55
C GLU A 120 10.51 8.85 9.93
N ALA A 121 9.48 8.02 10.01
CA ALA A 121 9.04 7.37 11.23
C ALA A 121 9.93 6.19 11.66
N GLY A 122 10.96 5.86 10.87
CA GLY A 122 12.00 4.88 11.19
C GLY A 122 11.71 3.46 10.72
N PHE A 123 10.76 3.23 9.82
CA PHE A 123 10.51 1.90 9.23
C PHE A 123 11.46 1.61 8.08
N ASP A 124 11.70 0.32 7.84
CA ASP A 124 12.36 -0.17 6.63
C ASP A 124 11.27 -0.39 5.55
N VAL A 125 11.30 0.40 4.47
CA VAL A 125 10.22 0.43 3.47
C VAL A 125 10.63 -0.30 2.20
N TYR A 126 9.77 -1.20 1.72
CA TYR A 126 9.95 -1.99 0.50
C TYR A 126 8.78 -1.75 -0.44
N VAL A 127 9.02 -1.06 -1.55
CA VAL A 127 7.99 -0.75 -2.55
C VAL A 127 7.92 -1.84 -3.59
N ILE A 128 6.73 -2.41 -3.80
CA ILE A 128 6.51 -3.40 -4.86
C ILE A 128 6.10 -2.66 -6.14
N LYS A 129 7.09 -2.37 -6.97
CA LYS A 129 6.97 -1.52 -8.15
C LYS A 129 5.89 -1.97 -9.14
N ASP A 130 5.80 -3.25 -9.41
CA ASP A 130 4.85 -3.84 -10.37
C ASP A 130 3.43 -4.03 -9.81
N ALA A 131 3.23 -3.69 -8.53
CA ALA A 131 1.93 -3.54 -7.90
C ALA A 131 1.56 -2.07 -7.61
N CYS A 132 2.32 -1.12 -8.17
CA CYS A 132 2.04 0.31 -8.15
C CYS A 132 1.64 0.81 -9.53
N ALA A 133 0.75 1.81 -9.59
CA ALA A 133 0.36 2.45 -10.83
C ALA A 133 0.03 3.94 -10.64
N SER A 134 0.16 4.68 -11.72
CA SER A 134 -0.30 6.06 -11.87
C SER A 134 -1.03 6.20 -13.21
N ARG A 135 -1.81 7.28 -13.38
CA ARG A 135 -2.62 7.50 -14.60
C ARG A 135 -1.78 7.58 -15.88
N ASN A 136 -0.54 8.04 -15.76
CA ASN A 136 0.39 8.04 -16.90
C ASN A 136 1.78 7.53 -16.49
N LYS A 137 2.53 7.09 -17.51
CA LYS A 137 3.85 6.49 -17.31
C LYS A 137 4.90 7.46 -16.76
N TYR A 138 4.77 8.74 -17.09
CA TYR A 138 5.70 9.77 -16.61
C TYR A 138 5.58 9.95 -15.09
N GLU A 139 4.35 10.14 -14.59
CA GLU A 139 4.08 10.28 -13.16
C GLU A 139 4.47 9.01 -12.38
N PHE A 140 4.18 7.84 -12.92
CA PHE A 140 4.64 6.57 -12.35
C PHE A 140 6.16 6.54 -12.18
N LYS A 141 6.89 6.85 -13.25
CA LYS A 141 8.36 6.90 -13.24
C LYS A 141 8.89 7.88 -12.21
N GLN A 142 8.34 9.11 -12.18
CA GLN A 142 8.74 10.14 -11.21
C GLN A 142 8.48 9.68 -9.77
N GLY A 143 7.36 9.03 -9.50
CA GLY A 143 7.06 8.49 -8.17
C GLY A 143 8.06 7.42 -7.73
N ILE A 144 8.41 6.49 -8.62
CA ILE A 144 9.41 5.45 -8.33
C ILE A 144 10.80 6.07 -8.10
N GLU A 145 11.24 6.98 -8.97
CA GLU A 145 12.54 7.65 -8.83
C GLU A 145 12.65 8.45 -7.53
N ALA A 146 11.58 9.14 -7.13
CA ALA A 146 11.54 9.88 -5.88
C ALA A 146 11.64 8.94 -4.66
N MET A 147 10.94 7.82 -4.67
CA MET A 147 11.02 6.84 -3.58
C MET A 147 12.41 6.20 -3.48
N VAL A 148 13.04 5.87 -4.61
CA VAL A 148 14.42 5.35 -4.63
C VAL A 148 15.40 6.38 -4.07
N ALA A 149 15.23 7.66 -4.38
CA ALA A 149 16.08 8.73 -3.86
C ALA A 149 15.92 8.94 -2.35
N ASN A 150 14.77 8.60 -1.80
CA ASN A 150 14.47 8.74 -0.36
C ASN A 150 14.92 7.54 0.49
N GLY A 151 15.35 6.43 -0.13
CA GLY A 151 15.77 5.22 0.58
C GLY A 151 14.79 4.08 0.51
#